data_a138ef73dacf054ca8e94394f3fb799f
#
_entry.id   a138ef73dacf054ca8e94394f3fb799f
#
_cell.length_a   1.000
_cell.length_b   1.000
_cell.length_c   1.000
_cell.angle_alpha   90.00
_cell.angle_beta   90.00
_cell.angle_gamma   90.00
#
_symmetry.space_group_name_H-M   'P 1'
#
loop_
_entity.id
_entity.type
_entity.pdbx_description
1 polymer ?
#
loop_
_entity_poly.entity_id
_entity_poly.type
_entity_poly.pdbx_seq_one_letter_code
_entity_poly.pdbx_strand_id
1 'polypeptide(L)'
;AAELDARDNGFTPRRPGSAELLLDVINRSSGGVSAINIISHFEGVFIASIVLSDGEEIDARPTDALLLARSLEMDIHVEEDVLNQASFFVSDDILEEYFGLRFGDEVEASSASGDAQADADFEQMMRSLGMSEADFGGEDDTDVTKGDNGEEEV
;
A
#
# COMPACT_ATOMS: atom_id res chain seq x y z
N ALA A 1 0.19 14.40 9.34
CA ALA A 1 -1.24 14.08 9.15
C ALA A 1 -2.07 15.36 9.05
N ALA A 2 -2.18 16.19 10.09
CA ALA A 2 -3.07 17.37 10.07
C ALA A 2 -2.77 18.39 8.95
N GLU A 3 -1.52 18.56 8.57
CA GLU A 3 -1.14 19.48 7.48
C GLU A 3 -1.51 18.93 6.11
N LEU A 4 -1.35 17.63 5.88
CA LEU A 4 -1.80 16.94 4.66
C LEU A 4 -3.32 17.06 4.52
N ASP A 5 -4.05 16.73 5.59
CA ASP A 5 -5.51 16.82 5.64
C ASP A 5 -6.01 18.24 5.36
N ALA A 6 -5.37 19.26 5.95
CA ALA A 6 -5.73 20.65 5.69
C ALA A 6 -5.54 21.04 4.22
N ARG A 7 -4.48 20.56 3.56
CA ARG A 7 -4.20 20.83 2.14
C ARG A 7 -5.19 20.11 1.22
N ASP A 8 -5.51 18.85 1.53
CA ASP A 8 -6.50 18.10 0.76
C ASP A 8 -7.90 18.72 0.85
N ASN A 9 -8.20 19.39 1.96
CA ASN A 9 -9.41 20.21 2.14
C ASN A 9 -9.31 21.66 1.57
N GLY A 10 -8.28 21.94 0.77
CA GLY A 10 -8.12 23.21 0.06
C GLY A 10 -7.61 24.38 0.92
N PHE A 11 -7.08 24.10 2.12
CA PHE A 11 -6.49 25.15 2.93
C PHE A 11 -5.18 25.63 2.33
N THR A 12 -5.13 26.92 1.98
CA THR A 12 -3.91 27.58 1.51
C THR A 12 -3.48 28.63 2.54
N PRO A 13 -2.34 28.43 3.22
CA PRO A 13 -1.87 29.38 4.20
C PRO A 13 -1.44 30.70 3.53
N ARG A 14 -1.60 31.81 4.24
CA ARG A 14 -1.19 33.15 3.74
C ARG A 14 0.32 33.33 3.60
N ARG A 15 1.10 32.49 4.26
CA ARG A 15 2.55 32.45 4.20
C ARG A 15 3.01 31.02 3.99
N PRO A 16 4.15 30.81 3.32
CA PRO A 16 4.70 29.47 3.14
C PRO A 16 4.91 28.78 4.50
N GLY A 17 4.47 27.54 4.59
CA GLY A 17 4.80 26.65 5.71
C GLY A 17 6.23 26.13 5.62
N SER A 18 6.62 25.24 6.54
CA SER A 18 7.98 24.71 6.58
C SER A 18 8.34 23.91 5.32
N ALA A 19 7.39 23.18 4.76
CA ALA A 19 7.61 22.39 3.55
C ALA A 19 7.86 23.29 2.32
N GLU A 20 7.06 24.32 2.13
CA GLU A 20 7.24 25.27 1.02
C GLU A 20 8.53 26.08 1.17
N LEU A 21 8.86 26.49 2.42
CA LEU A 21 10.11 27.17 2.69
C LEU A 21 11.31 26.27 2.37
N LEU A 22 11.26 24.99 2.77
CA LEU A 22 12.29 24.01 2.46
C LEU A 22 12.44 23.83 0.96
N LEU A 23 11.34 23.70 0.22
CA LEU A 23 11.35 23.61 -1.25
C LEU A 23 11.98 24.84 -1.90
N ASP A 24 11.68 26.05 -1.42
CA ASP A 24 12.29 27.28 -1.94
C ASP A 24 13.82 27.29 -1.70
N VAL A 25 14.27 26.80 -0.55
CA VAL A 25 15.70 26.66 -0.25
C VAL A 25 16.35 25.61 -1.15
N ILE A 26 15.76 24.42 -1.30
CA ILE A 26 16.26 23.35 -2.18
C ILE A 26 16.36 23.83 -3.63
N ASN A 27 15.31 24.47 -4.14
CA ASN A 27 15.31 24.97 -5.51
C ASN A 27 16.41 26.00 -5.76
N ARG A 28 16.75 26.80 -4.76
CA ARG A 28 17.83 27.81 -4.88
C ARG A 28 19.22 27.23 -4.71
N SER A 29 19.38 26.18 -3.91
CA SER A 29 20.69 25.58 -3.62
C SER A 29 21.07 24.44 -4.57
N SER A 30 20.16 23.53 -4.85
CA SER A 30 20.43 22.26 -5.55
C SER A 30 19.63 22.10 -6.85
N GLY A 31 18.87 23.11 -7.26
CA GLY A 31 18.10 23.09 -8.51
C GLY A 31 16.78 22.31 -8.42
N GLY A 32 16.43 21.76 -7.26
CA GLY A 32 15.16 21.08 -7.02
C GLY A 32 15.30 19.65 -6.50
N VAL A 33 14.16 18.96 -6.43
CA VAL A 33 14.07 17.55 -6.09
C VAL A 33 13.91 16.73 -7.37
N SER A 34 14.64 15.65 -7.50
CA SER A 34 14.58 14.73 -8.66
C SER A 34 13.76 13.47 -8.37
N ALA A 35 13.79 12.95 -7.13
CA ALA A 35 13.02 11.79 -6.73
C ALA A 35 12.72 11.80 -5.22
N ILE A 36 11.66 11.09 -4.84
CA ILE A 36 11.30 10.86 -3.44
C ILE A 36 11.03 9.37 -3.29
N ASN A 37 11.75 8.73 -2.36
CA ASN A 37 11.74 7.29 -2.20
C ASN A 37 11.45 6.90 -0.75
N ILE A 38 10.74 5.78 -0.56
CA ILE A 38 10.70 5.06 0.72
C ILE A 38 11.66 3.89 0.58
N ILE A 39 12.80 3.97 1.27
CA ILE A 39 13.96 3.11 1.02
C ILE A 39 14.13 1.98 2.02
N SER A 40 13.51 2.07 3.19
CA SER A 40 13.67 1.04 4.21
C SER A 40 12.49 1.03 5.19
N HIS A 41 12.27 -0.15 5.78
CA HIS A 41 11.39 -0.34 6.92
C HIS A 41 12.12 -1.20 7.97
N PHE A 42 12.35 -0.64 9.16
CA PHE A 42 13.04 -1.33 10.23
C PHE A 42 12.36 -1.05 11.58
N GLU A 43 12.05 -2.11 12.32
CA GLU A 43 11.40 -2.04 13.65
C GLU A 43 10.12 -1.17 13.69
N GLY A 44 9.31 -1.21 12.62
CA GLY A 44 8.09 -0.41 12.52
C GLY A 44 8.31 1.04 12.08
N VAL A 45 9.54 1.42 11.73
CA VAL A 45 9.89 2.76 11.26
C VAL A 45 10.22 2.70 9.77
N PHE A 46 9.52 3.50 8.98
CA PHE A 46 9.86 3.73 7.58
C PHE A 46 10.89 4.83 7.46
N ILE A 47 11.82 4.68 6.53
CA ILE A 47 12.84 5.65 6.19
C ILE A 47 12.60 6.11 4.75
N ALA A 48 12.60 7.41 4.54
CA ALA A 48 12.49 8.01 3.22
C ALA A 48 13.79 8.71 2.81
N SER A 49 14.04 8.78 1.52
CA SER A 49 15.13 9.55 0.91
C SER A 49 14.57 10.56 -0.07
N ILE A 50 15.08 11.77 -0.03
CA ILE A 50 14.82 12.83 -0.98
C ILE A 50 16.08 13.00 -1.82
N VAL A 51 15.99 12.71 -3.12
CA VAL A 51 17.10 12.86 -4.06
C VAL A 51 17.01 14.25 -4.70
N LEU A 52 18.07 15.03 -4.57
CA LEU A 52 18.17 16.37 -5.14
C LEU A 52 18.62 16.33 -6.61
N SER A 53 18.40 17.42 -7.33
CA SER A 53 18.78 17.50 -8.76
C SER A 53 20.30 17.48 -9.01
N ASP A 54 21.11 17.77 -8.00
CA ASP A 54 22.57 17.64 -8.04
C ASP A 54 23.06 16.22 -7.71
N GLY A 55 22.14 15.30 -7.36
CA GLY A 55 22.43 13.92 -7.02
C GLY A 55 22.68 13.65 -5.54
N GLU A 56 22.61 14.67 -4.68
CA GLU A 56 22.68 14.46 -3.24
C GLU A 56 21.40 13.81 -2.73
N GLU A 57 21.53 12.92 -1.72
CA GLU A 57 20.42 12.27 -1.03
C GLU A 57 20.31 12.78 0.40
N ILE A 58 19.07 13.07 0.79
CA ILE A 58 18.76 13.54 2.14
C ILE A 58 17.86 12.53 2.81
N ASP A 59 18.28 12.05 3.99
CA ASP A 59 17.44 11.23 4.86
C ASP A 59 16.24 12.05 5.37
N ALA A 60 15.04 11.47 5.29
CA ALA A 60 13.81 12.16 5.64
C ALA A 60 12.82 11.22 6.33
N ARG A 61 11.98 11.82 7.17
CA ARG A 61 10.82 11.08 7.68
C ARG A 61 9.79 10.91 6.56
N PRO A 62 9.07 9.77 6.51
CA PRO A 62 8.05 9.55 5.49
C PRO A 62 7.02 10.66 5.40
N THR A 63 6.59 11.23 6.55
CA THR A 63 5.64 12.34 6.56
C THR A 63 6.15 13.61 5.89
N ASP A 64 7.45 13.90 6.03
CA ASP A 64 8.05 15.07 5.41
C ASP A 64 8.22 14.84 3.89
N ALA A 65 8.63 13.62 3.51
CA ALA A 65 8.71 13.18 2.12
C ALA A 65 7.34 13.26 1.42
N LEU A 66 6.27 12.78 2.08
CA LEU A 66 4.89 12.86 1.58
C LEU A 66 4.43 14.31 1.39
N LEU A 67 4.75 15.20 2.32
CA LEU A 67 4.42 16.62 2.21
C LEU A 67 5.12 17.29 1.02
N LEU A 68 6.39 16.96 0.81
CA LEU A 68 7.16 17.48 -0.33
C LEU A 68 6.64 16.91 -1.65
N ALA A 69 6.40 15.61 -1.73
CA ALA A 69 5.85 14.96 -2.92
C ALA A 69 4.51 15.58 -3.31
N ARG A 70 3.61 15.79 -2.33
CA ARG A 70 2.33 16.44 -2.55
C ARG A 70 2.46 17.88 -3.03
N SER A 71 3.43 18.63 -2.48
CA SER A 71 3.67 20.03 -2.87
C SER A 71 4.30 20.16 -4.25
N LEU A 72 5.03 19.15 -4.70
CA LEU A 72 5.69 19.08 -6.01
C LEU A 72 4.86 18.35 -7.06
N GLU A 73 3.74 17.74 -6.68
CA GLU A 73 2.95 16.84 -7.54
C GLU A 73 3.82 15.71 -8.14
N MET A 74 4.73 15.18 -7.31
CA MET A 74 5.64 14.11 -7.69
C MET A 74 5.18 12.76 -7.16
N ASP A 75 5.44 11.72 -7.94
CA ASP A 75 5.26 10.33 -7.51
C ASP A 75 6.28 9.96 -6.44
N ILE A 76 5.88 9.00 -5.58
CA ILE A 76 6.73 8.44 -4.55
C ILE A 76 7.08 7.01 -4.97
N HIS A 77 8.35 6.71 -4.98
CA HIS A 77 8.83 5.36 -5.23
C HIS A 77 9.01 4.60 -3.90
N VAL A 78 8.65 3.34 -3.89
CA VAL A 78 8.83 2.47 -2.73
C VAL A 78 9.70 1.30 -3.15
N GLU A 79 10.78 1.06 -2.41
CA GLU A 79 11.64 -0.09 -2.65
C GLU A 79 10.87 -1.42 -2.49
N GLU A 80 11.16 -2.38 -3.35
CA GLU A 80 10.48 -3.68 -3.36
C GLU A 80 10.62 -4.41 -2.02
N ASP A 81 11.77 -4.31 -1.38
CA ASP A 81 12.02 -4.90 -0.06
C ASP A 81 11.10 -4.30 1.01
N VAL A 82 10.77 -3.01 0.92
CA VAL A 82 9.84 -2.35 1.83
C VAL A 82 8.43 -2.87 1.61
N LEU A 83 8.01 -3.01 0.36
CA LEU A 83 6.71 -3.59 0.02
C LEU A 83 6.59 -5.02 0.54
N ASN A 84 7.60 -5.86 0.29
CA ASN A 84 7.61 -7.25 0.74
C ASN A 84 7.57 -7.41 2.26
N GLN A 85 8.15 -6.46 3.01
CA GLN A 85 8.19 -6.52 4.47
C GLN A 85 6.97 -5.90 5.15
N ALA A 86 6.39 -4.86 4.57
CA ALA A 86 5.41 -4.02 5.24
C ALA A 86 4.03 -4.02 4.60
N SER A 87 3.87 -4.60 3.40
CA SER A 87 2.56 -4.71 2.78
C SER A 87 1.73 -5.82 3.42
N PHE A 88 0.43 -5.63 3.45
CA PHE A 88 -0.54 -6.62 3.88
C PHE A 88 -1.79 -6.48 3.01
N PHE A 89 -2.50 -7.58 2.86
CA PHE A 89 -3.75 -7.57 2.10
C PHE A 89 -4.84 -6.83 2.88
N VAL A 90 -5.53 -5.95 2.19
CA VAL A 90 -6.70 -5.24 2.71
C VAL A 90 -7.84 -5.44 1.73
N SER A 91 -9.00 -5.89 2.22
CA SER A 91 -10.20 -6.03 1.38
C SER A 91 -10.80 -4.65 1.05
N ASP A 92 -11.53 -4.58 -0.06
CA ASP A 92 -12.19 -3.35 -0.51
C ASP A 92 -13.17 -2.81 0.54
N ASP A 93 -13.87 -3.69 1.26
CA ASP A 93 -14.79 -3.31 2.35
C ASP A 93 -14.07 -2.55 3.47
N ILE A 94 -12.86 -2.99 3.83
CA ILE A 94 -12.03 -2.33 4.85
C ILE A 94 -11.51 -0.99 4.34
N LEU A 95 -11.12 -0.92 3.06
CA LEU A 95 -10.67 0.33 2.45
C LEU A 95 -11.79 1.36 2.38
N GLU A 96 -13.02 0.93 2.07
CA GLU A 96 -14.19 1.81 2.10
C GLU A 96 -14.54 2.25 3.53
N GLU A 97 -14.60 1.33 4.49
CA GLU A 97 -15.02 1.60 5.86
C GLU A 97 -14.05 2.55 6.60
N TYR A 98 -12.73 2.30 6.50
CA TYR A 98 -11.74 3.02 7.29
C TYR A 98 -11.09 4.20 6.55
N PHE A 99 -11.04 4.17 5.23
CA PHE A 99 -10.36 5.18 4.43
C PHE A 99 -11.30 5.92 3.47
N GLY A 100 -12.53 5.46 3.30
CA GLY A 100 -13.48 6.02 2.34
C GLY A 100 -13.03 5.84 0.87
N LEU A 101 -12.12 4.91 0.62
CA LEU A 101 -11.59 4.62 -0.70
C LEU A 101 -12.43 3.51 -1.33
N ARG A 102 -13.02 3.81 -2.48
CA ARG A 102 -13.65 2.82 -3.36
C ARG A 102 -12.76 2.66 -4.58
N PHE A 103 -12.21 1.49 -4.75
CA PHE A 103 -11.62 1.09 -6.01
C PHE A 103 -12.81 0.63 -6.86
N GLY A 104 -13.20 1.46 -7.81
CA GLY A 104 -14.41 1.25 -8.59
C GLY A 104 -14.37 -0.06 -9.36
N ASP A 105 -15.55 -0.58 -9.68
CA ASP A 105 -15.83 -1.76 -10.48
C ASP A 105 -15.28 -1.72 -11.94
N GLU A 106 -14.33 -0.85 -12.24
CA GLU A 106 -13.60 -0.79 -13.52
C GLU A 106 -12.35 -1.67 -13.56
N VAL A 107 -12.27 -2.66 -12.67
CA VAL A 107 -11.47 -3.84 -12.99
C VAL A 107 -12.44 -4.81 -13.69
N GLU A 108 -12.72 -4.56 -14.97
CA GLU A 108 -12.94 -5.68 -15.88
C GLU A 108 -11.87 -6.70 -15.49
N ALA A 109 -12.31 -7.91 -15.13
CA ALA A 109 -11.49 -9.01 -14.64
C ALA A 109 -10.06 -8.92 -15.20
N SER A 110 -9.22 -8.11 -14.55
CA SER A 110 -7.80 -8.11 -14.85
C SER A 110 -7.33 -9.46 -14.36
N SER A 111 -6.96 -10.30 -15.30
CA SER A 111 -6.43 -11.62 -15.05
C SER A 111 -5.50 -11.62 -13.85
N ALA A 112 -5.59 -12.63 -13.00
CA ALA A 112 -4.75 -12.77 -11.81
C ALA A 112 -3.24 -12.70 -12.13
N SER A 113 -2.87 -12.99 -13.37
CA SER A 113 -1.50 -12.91 -13.91
C SER A 113 -1.22 -11.66 -14.73
N GLY A 114 -2.24 -10.80 -15.02
CA GLY A 114 -2.13 -9.70 -15.98
C GLY A 114 -2.11 -10.16 -17.46
N ASP A 115 -2.23 -11.46 -17.72
CA ASP A 115 -2.32 -12.06 -19.05
C ASP A 115 -3.57 -12.93 -19.15
N ALA A 116 -4.64 -12.37 -19.74
CA ALA A 116 -5.92 -13.05 -19.94
C ALA A 116 -5.80 -14.39 -20.70
N GLN A 117 -4.77 -14.55 -21.52
CA GLN A 117 -4.51 -15.78 -22.25
C GLN A 117 -3.93 -16.85 -21.32
N ALA A 118 -3.01 -16.48 -20.44
CA ALA A 118 -2.43 -17.40 -19.46
C ALA A 118 -3.47 -17.87 -18.44
N ASP A 119 -4.40 -17.00 -18.03
CA ASP A 119 -5.49 -17.37 -17.13
C ASP A 119 -6.50 -18.31 -17.80
N ALA A 120 -6.85 -18.08 -19.04
CA ALA A 120 -7.71 -18.99 -19.81
C ALA A 120 -7.05 -20.37 -20.01
N ASP A 121 -5.77 -20.42 -20.31
CA ASP A 121 -5.00 -21.66 -20.45
C ASP A 121 -4.90 -22.40 -19.11
N PHE A 122 -4.73 -21.67 -17.99
CA PHE A 122 -4.74 -22.21 -16.65
C PHE A 122 -6.09 -22.82 -16.26
N GLU A 123 -7.20 -22.09 -16.51
CA GLU A 123 -8.56 -22.62 -16.30
C GLU A 123 -8.81 -23.90 -17.11
N GLN A 124 -8.37 -23.91 -18.36
CA GLN A 124 -8.53 -25.07 -19.22
C GLN A 124 -7.73 -26.26 -18.70
N MET A 125 -6.51 -26.02 -18.21
CA MET A 125 -5.66 -27.04 -17.59
C MET A 125 -6.30 -27.60 -16.32
N MET A 126 -6.80 -26.75 -15.43
CA MET A 126 -7.48 -27.16 -14.19
C MET A 126 -8.73 -27.99 -14.47
N ARG A 127 -9.53 -27.57 -15.45
CA ARG A 127 -10.72 -28.31 -15.88
C ARG A 127 -10.37 -29.66 -16.48
N SER A 128 -9.26 -29.77 -17.21
CA SER A 128 -8.77 -31.04 -17.77
C SER A 128 -8.28 -32.02 -16.69
N LEU A 129 -7.84 -31.49 -15.54
CA LEU A 129 -7.43 -32.25 -14.36
C LEU A 129 -8.62 -32.63 -13.45
N GLY A 130 -9.83 -32.20 -13.79
CA GLY A 130 -11.04 -32.48 -13.02
C GLY A 130 -11.17 -31.66 -11.73
N MET A 131 -10.41 -30.56 -11.62
CA MET A 131 -10.46 -29.64 -10.50
C MET A 131 -11.31 -28.44 -10.87
N SER A 132 -12.12 -27.96 -9.94
CA SER A 132 -12.92 -26.73 -10.09
C SER A 132 -12.51 -25.71 -9.03
N GLU A 133 -12.81 -24.44 -9.29
CA GLU A 133 -12.54 -23.33 -8.36
C GLU A 133 -13.19 -23.57 -6.99
N ALA A 134 -14.30 -24.32 -6.94
CA ALA A 134 -14.97 -24.73 -5.71
C ALA A 134 -14.16 -25.70 -4.83
N ASP A 135 -13.15 -26.39 -5.40
CA ASP A 135 -12.33 -27.35 -4.66
C ASP A 135 -11.22 -26.66 -3.82
N PHE A 136 -11.00 -25.35 -4.04
CA PHE A 136 -10.04 -24.55 -3.28
C PHE A 136 -10.69 -23.70 -2.19
N GLY A 137 -12.00 -23.58 -2.16
CA GLY A 137 -12.78 -22.95 -1.10
C GLY A 137 -13.03 -23.94 0.03
N GLY A 138 -11.98 -24.34 0.75
CA GLY A 138 -12.08 -25.23 1.90
C GLY A 138 -12.85 -24.54 3.04
N GLU A 139 -14.09 -24.97 3.23
CA GLU A 139 -14.83 -24.71 4.46
C GLU A 139 -14.07 -25.37 5.62
N ASP A 140 -13.54 -24.57 6.50
CA ASP A 140 -12.98 -25.01 7.78
C ASP A 140 -14.15 -25.18 8.76
N ASP A 141 -15.00 -26.17 8.52
CA ASP A 141 -16.03 -26.62 9.44
C ASP A 141 -15.39 -27.63 10.43
N THR A 142 -14.73 -27.10 11.46
CA THR A 142 -14.45 -27.90 12.65
C THR A 142 -15.71 -28.03 13.50
N ASP A 143 -16.56 -28.98 13.11
CA ASP A 143 -17.60 -29.54 13.97
C ASP A 143 -16.95 -30.25 15.17
N VAL A 144 -16.87 -29.54 16.30
CA VAL A 144 -16.55 -30.17 17.60
C VAL A 144 -17.84 -30.79 18.17
N THR A 145 -18.11 -32.01 17.73
CA THR A 145 -19.11 -32.85 18.34
C THR A 145 -18.68 -33.25 19.76
N LYS A 146 -19.46 -32.76 20.68
CA LYS A 146 -19.88 -33.29 21.97
C LYS A 146 -19.64 -34.80 22.14
N GLY A 147 -18.69 -35.18 22.94
CA GLY A 147 -18.51 -36.52 23.50
C GLY A 147 -19.06 -36.57 24.95
N ASP A 148 -20.06 -37.31 25.06
CA ASP A 148 -20.92 -37.71 26.14
C ASP A 148 -20.23 -38.58 27.19
N ASN A 149 -20.61 -38.38 28.44
CA ASN A 149 -20.78 -39.28 29.58
C ASN A 149 -19.74 -40.39 29.92
N GLY A 150 -19.39 -40.41 31.16
CA GLY A 150 -18.91 -41.56 31.90
C GLY A 150 -18.88 -41.30 33.41
N GLU A 151 -20.00 -41.53 34.05
CA GLU A 151 -20.09 -41.77 35.50
C GLU A 151 -19.25 -43.01 35.87
N GLU A 152 -18.57 -42.97 37.00
CA GLU A 152 -18.55 -44.04 38.01
C GLU A 152 -17.62 -43.63 39.17
N GLU A 153 -18.25 -43.45 40.30
CA GLU A 153 -18.05 -44.03 41.65
C GLU A 153 -16.70 -44.72 41.95
N VAL A 154 -15.99 -44.24 42.92
CA VAL A 154 -15.76 -44.80 44.28
C VAL A 154 -15.09 -43.76 45.13
#